data_e7a34b12340e8bf625577c60a80e1823
#
_entry.id   e7a34b12340e8bf625577c60a80e1823
#
_cell.length_a   1.000
_cell.length_b   1.000
_cell.length_c   1.000
_cell.angle_alpha   90.00
_cell.angle_beta   90.00
_cell.angle_gamma   90.00
#
_symmetry.space_group_name_H-M   'P 1'
#
loop_
_entity.id
_entity.type
_entity.pdbx_description
1 polymer ?
#
loop_
_entity_poly.entity_id
_entity_poly.type
_entity_poly.pdbx_seq_one_letter_code
_entity_poly.pdbx_strand_id
1 'polypeptide(L)'
;MTQRSTVPLATMLAVLAGPAASAMTLASPDIRPNGPIAAAQIYARCGGQNISPRLIWSGAPAGARSLVLTMIDLDVKPALWSHWIVVDLPPTSSGLPRGARQLPGGAAAVAGNFADAAYDGPCPPAGTGVHRYRFTIWAMPGPRTLIAPDARASDIAPRLARSALAEASLTGWVKR
;
A
#
# COMPACT_ATOMS: atom_id res chain seq x y z
N MET A 1 -13.51 26.29 -72.18
CA MET A 1 -13.81 26.47 -70.72
C MET A 1 -13.40 25.21 -70.00
N THR A 2 -12.20 25.22 -69.39
CA THR A 2 -11.63 24.04 -68.66
C THR A 2 -11.73 24.32 -67.19
N GLN A 3 -12.64 23.56 -66.51
CA GLN A 3 -12.82 23.60 -65.06
C GLN A 3 -11.70 22.78 -64.39
N ARG A 4 -10.88 23.44 -63.57
CA ARG A 4 -9.87 22.80 -62.69
C ARG A 4 -10.52 22.46 -61.38
N SER A 5 -10.72 21.16 -61.10
CA SER A 5 -11.15 20.64 -59.82
C SER A 5 -9.98 20.66 -58.81
N THR A 6 -10.11 21.46 -57.77
CA THR A 6 -9.19 21.47 -56.61
C THR A 6 -9.67 20.45 -55.59
N VAL A 7 -8.87 19.38 -55.33
CA VAL A 7 -9.10 18.38 -54.27
C VAL A 7 -8.49 18.95 -53.00
N PRO A 8 -9.25 19.06 -51.87
CA PRO A 8 -8.69 19.49 -50.61
C PRO A 8 -7.85 18.39 -50.00
N LEU A 9 -6.60 18.72 -49.64
CA LEU A 9 -5.70 17.86 -48.89
C LEU A 9 -6.15 17.78 -47.43
N ALA A 10 -6.75 16.66 -47.03
CA ALA A 10 -7.13 16.39 -45.63
C ALA A 10 -5.87 16.05 -44.83
N THR A 11 -5.44 16.95 -43.95
CA THR A 11 -4.34 16.72 -43.02
C THR A 11 -4.82 15.81 -41.88
N MET A 12 -4.40 14.57 -41.91
CA MET A 12 -4.70 13.58 -40.88
C MET A 12 -3.80 13.84 -39.67
N LEU A 13 -4.37 14.39 -38.59
CA LEU A 13 -3.67 14.59 -37.31
C LEU A 13 -3.51 13.21 -36.62
N ALA A 14 -2.31 12.67 -36.63
CA ALA A 14 -2.00 11.45 -35.86
C ALA A 14 -1.94 11.80 -34.36
N VAL A 15 -2.94 11.36 -33.60
CA VAL A 15 -2.91 11.42 -32.14
C VAL A 15 -1.96 10.33 -31.66
N LEU A 16 -0.76 10.72 -31.23
CA LEU A 16 0.18 9.82 -30.55
C LEU A 16 -0.39 9.48 -29.17
N ALA A 17 -0.99 8.31 -29.03
CA ALA A 17 -1.34 7.75 -27.73
C ALA A 17 -0.03 7.49 -26.97
N GLY A 18 0.24 8.29 -25.94
CA GLY A 18 1.35 8.05 -25.01
C GLY A 18 1.17 6.68 -24.32
N PRO A 19 2.26 6.06 -23.81
CA PRO A 19 2.16 4.81 -23.08
C PRO A 19 1.20 4.99 -21.89
N ALA A 20 0.21 4.11 -21.80
CA ALA A 20 -0.70 4.08 -20.67
C ALA A 20 0.12 3.88 -19.38
N ALA A 21 -0.02 4.78 -18.40
CA ALA A 21 0.62 4.62 -17.11
C ALA A 21 0.17 3.28 -16.49
N SER A 22 1.14 2.40 -16.21
CA SER A 22 0.85 1.11 -15.58
C SER A 22 0.24 1.38 -14.20
N ALA A 23 -0.89 0.71 -13.89
CA ALA A 23 -1.50 0.81 -12.57
C ALA A 23 -0.52 0.32 -11.49
N MET A 24 -0.51 0.99 -10.34
CA MET A 24 0.29 0.54 -9.20
C MET A 24 -0.18 -0.83 -8.73
N THR A 25 0.74 -1.70 -8.35
CA THR A 25 0.45 -3.08 -7.89
C THR A 25 1.07 -3.35 -6.53
N LEU A 26 0.44 -4.25 -5.76
CA LEU A 26 0.99 -4.81 -4.52
C LEU A 26 0.69 -6.30 -4.47
N ALA A 27 1.73 -7.09 -4.26
CA ALA A 27 1.64 -8.55 -4.15
C ALA A 27 2.53 -9.08 -3.02
N SER A 28 2.31 -10.32 -2.62
CA SER A 28 3.14 -11.03 -1.64
C SER A 28 3.18 -12.52 -1.96
N PRO A 29 4.33 -13.18 -1.87
CA PRO A 29 4.38 -14.63 -1.89
C PRO A 29 3.87 -15.27 -0.57
N ASP A 30 3.75 -14.47 0.50
CA ASP A 30 3.35 -14.92 1.83
C ASP A 30 1.85 -14.72 2.11
N ILE A 31 1.19 -13.83 1.37
CA ILE A 31 -0.21 -13.48 1.53
C ILE A 31 -0.93 -13.70 0.20
N ARG A 32 -1.83 -14.66 0.15
CA ARG A 32 -2.74 -14.80 -1.00
C ARG A 32 -3.83 -13.74 -0.94
N PRO A 33 -4.20 -13.10 -2.06
CA PRO A 33 -5.34 -12.18 -2.09
C PRO A 33 -6.60 -12.84 -1.50
N ASN A 34 -7.19 -12.20 -0.50
CA ASN A 34 -8.35 -12.69 0.23
C ASN A 34 -8.19 -14.11 0.83
N GLY A 35 -6.94 -14.53 1.07
CA GLY A 35 -6.61 -15.82 1.68
C GLY A 35 -6.26 -15.71 3.17
N PRO A 36 -6.12 -16.86 3.86
CA PRO A 36 -5.68 -16.89 5.24
C PRO A 36 -4.22 -16.43 5.36
N ILE A 37 -3.93 -15.67 6.42
CA ILE A 37 -2.58 -15.28 6.79
C ILE A 37 -1.94 -16.42 7.59
N ALA A 38 -0.73 -16.82 7.23
CA ALA A 38 -0.03 -17.93 7.84
C ALA A 38 0.51 -17.60 9.25
N ALA A 39 0.74 -18.64 10.07
CA ALA A 39 1.25 -18.49 11.42
C ALA A 39 2.56 -17.71 11.53
N ALA A 40 3.42 -17.74 10.50
CA ALA A 40 4.64 -16.95 10.47
C ALA A 40 4.38 -15.45 10.64
N GLN A 41 3.29 -14.92 10.08
CA GLN A 41 2.93 -13.51 10.12
C GLN A 41 2.06 -13.14 11.34
N ILE A 42 1.44 -14.10 12.02
CA ILE A 42 0.58 -13.88 13.20
C ILE A 42 1.43 -13.37 14.37
N TYR A 43 0.84 -12.47 15.18
CA TYR A 43 1.49 -11.91 16.37
C TYR A 43 1.91 -13.00 17.37
N ALA A 44 3.07 -12.84 18.01
CA ALA A 44 3.63 -13.88 18.87
C ALA A 44 2.71 -14.29 20.04
N ARG A 45 2.03 -13.32 20.66
CA ARG A 45 1.07 -13.62 21.75
C ARG A 45 -0.17 -14.41 21.28
N CYS A 46 -0.41 -14.47 19.97
CA CYS A 46 -1.49 -15.26 19.38
C CYS A 46 -1.00 -16.57 18.74
N GLY A 47 0.19 -17.02 19.13
CA GLY A 47 0.77 -18.30 18.68
C GLY A 47 1.50 -18.21 17.33
N GLY A 48 1.79 -17.02 16.83
CA GLY A 48 2.54 -16.80 15.60
C GLY A 48 4.02 -16.49 15.85
N GLN A 49 4.72 -16.12 14.79
CA GLN A 49 6.15 -15.78 14.82
C GLN A 49 6.41 -14.28 14.69
N ASN A 50 5.40 -13.48 14.42
CA ASN A 50 5.47 -12.02 14.23
C ASN A 50 6.47 -11.59 13.14
N ILE A 51 6.58 -12.34 12.06
CA ILE A 51 7.47 -12.06 10.94
C ILE A 51 6.68 -11.29 9.88
N SER A 52 7.10 -10.07 9.52
CA SER A 52 6.45 -9.32 8.46
C SER A 52 6.51 -10.09 7.13
N PRO A 53 5.45 -10.07 6.30
CA PRO A 53 5.47 -10.74 5.01
C PRO A 53 6.44 -10.06 4.04
N ARG A 54 6.95 -10.82 3.08
CA ARG A 54 7.58 -10.22 1.89
C ARG A 54 6.51 -9.50 1.08
N LEU A 55 6.76 -8.23 0.77
CA LEU A 55 5.89 -7.41 -0.06
C LEU A 55 6.63 -6.98 -1.33
N ILE A 56 5.92 -6.95 -2.45
CA ILE A 56 6.45 -6.57 -3.76
C ILE A 56 5.45 -5.60 -4.39
N TRP A 57 5.94 -4.46 -4.87
CA TRP A 57 5.12 -3.46 -5.55
C TRP A 57 5.80 -2.91 -6.79
N SER A 58 5.00 -2.35 -7.70
CA SER A 58 5.46 -1.69 -8.91
C SER A 58 4.46 -0.62 -9.37
N GLY A 59 4.82 0.14 -10.40
CA GLY A 59 3.91 1.09 -11.05
C GLY A 59 3.71 2.37 -10.25
N ALA A 60 4.62 2.76 -9.36
CA ALA A 60 4.58 4.08 -8.73
C ALA A 60 4.64 5.17 -9.82
N PRO A 61 3.70 6.16 -9.82
CA PRO A 61 3.69 7.22 -10.83
C PRO A 61 4.93 8.10 -10.74
N ALA A 62 5.35 8.68 -11.88
CA ALA A 62 6.55 9.50 -11.98
C ALA A 62 6.56 10.72 -11.03
N GLY A 63 5.37 11.21 -10.62
CA GLY A 63 5.23 12.29 -9.63
C GLY A 63 5.39 11.86 -8.18
N ALA A 64 5.54 10.55 -7.89
CA ALA A 64 5.75 10.06 -6.53
C ALA A 64 7.15 10.47 -6.04
N ARG A 65 7.20 11.04 -4.84
CA ARG A 65 8.44 11.44 -4.18
C ARG A 65 8.75 10.61 -2.93
N SER A 66 7.77 9.89 -2.42
CA SER A 66 7.92 8.87 -1.39
C SER A 66 6.80 7.84 -1.50
N LEU A 67 6.98 6.69 -0.84
CA LEU A 67 5.90 5.73 -0.64
C LEU A 67 5.62 5.57 0.86
N VAL A 68 4.37 5.20 1.16
CA VAL A 68 3.94 4.82 2.51
C VAL A 68 3.34 3.43 2.45
N LEU A 69 3.69 2.56 3.39
CA LEU A 69 3.04 1.26 3.56
C LEU A 69 2.21 1.28 4.84
N THR A 70 0.99 0.79 4.76
CA THR A 70 0.14 0.56 5.94
C THR A 70 -0.39 -0.86 5.97
N MET A 71 -0.54 -1.43 7.17
CA MET A 71 -1.33 -2.64 7.43
C MET A 71 -2.40 -2.32 8.47
N ILE A 72 -3.66 -2.52 8.09
CA ILE A 72 -4.83 -2.13 8.90
C ILE A 72 -5.79 -3.30 9.03
N ASP A 73 -6.22 -3.60 10.26
CA ASP A 73 -7.36 -4.46 10.55
C ASP A 73 -8.66 -3.68 10.28
N LEU A 74 -9.47 -4.21 9.38
CA LEU A 74 -10.71 -3.58 8.92
C LEU A 74 -11.93 -3.92 9.77
N ASP A 75 -11.80 -4.88 10.68
CA ASP A 75 -12.95 -5.48 11.37
C ASP A 75 -12.98 -5.18 12.87
N VAL A 76 -11.97 -4.47 13.40
CA VAL A 76 -11.99 -3.94 14.79
C VAL A 76 -13.08 -2.87 14.93
N LYS A 77 -13.84 -2.95 16.02
CA LYS A 77 -14.89 -1.99 16.38
C LYS A 77 -14.50 -1.27 17.68
N PRO A 78 -14.85 0.00 17.85
CA PRO A 78 -15.61 0.88 16.94
C PRO A 78 -14.75 1.53 15.85
N ALA A 79 -13.43 1.38 15.85
CA ALA A 79 -12.50 2.04 14.94
C ALA A 79 -11.48 1.06 14.38
N LEU A 80 -10.98 1.34 13.18
CA LEU A 80 -9.91 0.59 12.52
C LEU A 80 -8.64 0.55 13.39
N TRP A 81 -7.83 -0.52 13.23
CA TRP A 81 -6.61 -0.73 14.00
C TRP A 81 -5.40 -0.88 13.07
N SER A 82 -4.38 -0.04 13.27
CA SER A 82 -3.13 -0.12 12.51
C SER A 82 -2.15 -1.12 13.14
N HIS A 83 -1.63 -2.00 12.29
CA HIS A 83 -0.68 -3.06 12.65
C HIS A 83 0.74 -2.77 12.19
N TRP A 84 0.90 -1.98 11.13
CA TRP A 84 2.20 -1.58 10.59
C TRP A 84 2.06 -0.32 9.76
N ILE A 85 2.96 0.63 9.99
CA ILE A 85 3.05 1.87 9.23
C ILE A 85 4.51 2.13 8.93
N VAL A 86 4.86 2.24 7.65
CA VAL A 86 6.20 2.62 7.19
C VAL A 86 6.07 3.84 6.32
N VAL A 87 6.78 4.90 6.67
CA VAL A 87 6.78 6.16 5.93
C VAL A 87 8.10 6.38 5.20
N ASP A 88 8.09 7.29 4.24
CA ASP A 88 9.25 7.81 3.52
C ASP A 88 10.06 6.71 2.79
N LEU A 89 9.39 5.63 2.36
CA LEU A 89 10.00 4.65 1.47
C LEU A 89 10.42 5.34 0.16
N PRO A 90 11.62 5.07 -0.37
CA PRO A 90 12.04 5.62 -1.65
C PRO A 90 11.04 5.29 -2.77
N PRO A 91 10.69 6.23 -3.67
CA PRO A 91 9.76 5.96 -4.76
C PRO A 91 10.29 4.94 -5.76
N THR A 92 11.61 4.70 -5.75
CA THR A 92 12.31 3.67 -6.56
C THR A 92 12.33 2.30 -5.91
N SER A 93 11.87 2.17 -4.65
CA SER A 93 11.79 0.86 -3.99
C SER A 93 10.70 0.00 -4.60
N SER A 94 10.92 -1.30 -4.66
CA SER A 94 10.01 -2.28 -5.26
C SER A 94 9.48 -3.32 -4.28
N GLY A 95 9.77 -3.18 -2.98
CA GLY A 95 9.29 -4.12 -1.97
C GLY A 95 10.01 -4.04 -0.64
N LEU A 96 9.57 -4.87 0.30
CA LEU A 96 10.24 -5.18 1.56
C LEU A 96 10.47 -6.69 1.68
N PRO A 97 11.60 -7.15 2.20
CA PRO A 97 11.86 -8.56 2.44
C PRO A 97 10.94 -9.11 3.55
N ARG A 98 10.82 -10.43 3.63
CA ARG A 98 10.23 -11.09 4.78
C ARG A 98 11.04 -10.76 6.04
N GLY A 99 10.37 -10.44 7.15
CA GLY A 99 11.00 -10.07 8.40
C GLY A 99 11.81 -8.78 8.30
N ALA A 100 11.32 -7.79 7.55
CA ALA A 100 11.97 -6.51 7.33
C ALA A 100 12.24 -5.77 8.65
N ARG A 101 13.46 -5.82 9.13
CA ARG A 101 13.95 -5.09 10.32
C ARG A 101 14.71 -3.82 9.93
N GLN A 102 15.32 -3.82 8.76
CA GLN A 102 15.98 -2.66 8.17
C GLN A 102 15.14 -2.16 7.00
N LEU A 103 14.84 -0.88 7.01
CA LEU A 103 14.04 -0.21 5.99
C LEU A 103 14.96 0.51 5.01
N PRO A 104 14.62 0.56 3.70
CA PRO A 104 15.48 1.17 2.70
C PRO A 104 15.48 2.70 2.79
N GLY A 105 16.62 3.32 2.46
CA GLY A 105 16.73 4.70 2.04
C GLY A 105 16.18 5.78 2.98
N GLY A 106 16.28 5.63 4.29
CA GLY A 106 15.80 6.61 5.24
C GLY A 106 14.31 6.49 5.58
N ALA A 107 13.65 5.44 5.09
CA ALA A 107 12.30 5.08 5.53
C ALA A 107 12.28 4.75 7.03
N ALA A 108 11.16 5.02 7.68
CA ALA A 108 10.97 4.76 9.10
C ALA A 108 9.64 4.04 9.34
N ALA A 109 9.65 3.07 10.26
CA ALA A 109 8.41 2.63 10.88
C ALA A 109 7.96 3.69 11.89
N VAL A 110 6.65 3.89 12.01
CA VAL A 110 6.07 4.79 13.00
C VAL A 110 5.02 4.03 13.82
N ALA A 111 4.89 4.43 15.08
CA ALA A 111 3.87 3.87 15.95
C ALA A 111 2.47 4.18 15.40
N GLY A 112 1.60 3.19 15.52
CA GLY A 112 0.19 3.32 15.19
C GLY A 112 -0.67 3.08 16.43
N ASN A 113 -1.63 2.16 16.31
CA ASN A 113 -2.44 1.76 17.46
C ASN A 113 -1.65 0.88 18.46
N PHE A 114 -0.57 0.22 18.02
CA PHE A 114 0.44 -0.36 18.90
C PHE A 114 1.45 0.73 19.30
N ALA A 115 2.01 0.61 20.48
CA ALA A 115 2.91 1.64 21.01
C ALA A 115 4.31 1.61 20.37
N ASP A 116 4.68 0.55 19.69
CA ASP A 116 5.96 0.37 19.04
C ASP A 116 5.91 0.69 17.52
N ALA A 117 7.04 1.11 17.01
CA ALA A 117 7.22 1.42 15.59
C ALA A 117 7.75 0.17 14.85
N ALA A 118 6.93 -0.89 14.82
CA ALA A 118 7.30 -2.18 14.25
C ALA A 118 6.12 -2.83 13.50
N TYR A 119 6.38 -4.01 12.93
CA TYR A 119 5.34 -4.88 12.44
C TYR A 119 4.72 -5.64 13.61
N ASP A 120 3.42 -5.49 13.80
CA ASP A 120 2.61 -6.28 14.72
C ASP A 120 1.62 -7.12 13.92
N GLY A 121 1.85 -8.42 13.94
CA GLY A 121 1.04 -9.38 13.21
C GLY A 121 -0.41 -9.41 13.66
N PRO A 122 -1.29 -10.02 12.86
CA PRO A 122 -2.68 -10.27 13.22
C PRO A 122 -2.83 -10.96 14.58
N CYS A 123 -3.76 -10.44 15.39
CA CYS A 123 -4.10 -11.07 16.67
C CYS A 123 -5.53 -10.68 17.09
N PRO A 124 -6.56 -11.07 16.33
CA PRO A 124 -7.93 -10.70 16.67
C PRO A 124 -8.32 -11.36 18.00
N PRO A 125 -9.17 -10.72 18.82
CA PRO A 125 -9.68 -11.32 20.05
C PRO A 125 -10.38 -12.64 19.76
N ALA A 126 -10.21 -13.63 20.65
CA ALA A 126 -10.87 -14.93 20.49
C ALA A 126 -12.39 -14.78 20.45
N GLY A 127 -13.04 -15.48 19.51
CA GLY A 127 -14.49 -15.46 19.35
C GLY A 127 -15.04 -14.28 18.55
N THR A 128 -14.19 -13.34 18.06
CA THR A 128 -14.67 -12.23 17.23
C THR A 128 -14.81 -12.60 15.75
N GLY A 129 -14.40 -13.81 15.36
CA GLY A 129 -14.57 -14.33 14.02
C GLY A 129 -13.45 -13.98 13.07
N VAL A 130 -13.79 -13.65 11.82
CA VAL A 130 -12.83 -13.32 10.78
C VAL A 130 -12.49 -11.84 10.82
N HIS A 131 -11.19 -11.54 10.90
CA HIS A 131 -10.64 -10.20 10.73
C HIS A 131 -9.82 -10.11 9.45
N ARG A 132 -10.04 -9.05 8.66
CA ARG A 132 -9.35 -8.77 7.40
C ARG A 132 -8.27 -7.73 7.62
N TYR A 133 -7.07 -8.05 7.16
CA TYR A 133 -5.89 -7.21 7.27
C TYR A 133 -5.51 -6.72 5.89
N ARG A 134 -5.63 -5.41 5.67
CA ARG A 134 -5.29 -4.76 4.40
C ARG A 134 -3.93 -4.12 4.47
N PHE A 135 -3.03 -4.61 3.64
CA PHE A 135 -1.79 -3.94 3.28
C PHE A 135 -2.09 -2.97 2.15
N THR A 136 -1.61 -1.74 2.26
CA THR A 136 -1.74 -0.74 1.20
C THR A 136 -0.43 -0.01 1.02
N ILE A 137 0.05 0.07 -0.23
CA ILE A 137 1.17 0.92 -0.63
C ILE A 137 0.61 2.18 -1.29
N TRP A 138 1.02 3.34 -0.80
CA TRP A 138 0.55 4.66 -1.21
C TRP A 138 1.68 5.41 -1.87
N ALA A 139 1.48 5.97 -3.06
CA ALA A 139 2.43 6.84 -3.75
C ALA A 139 2.16 8.31 -3.38
N MET A 140 3.10 8.95 -2.68
CA MET A 140 2.91 10.29 -2.14
C MET A 140 3.62 11.35 -2.99
N PRO A 141 3.01 12.54 -3.20
CA PRO A 141 3.62 13.64 -3.97
C PRO A 141 4.74 14.37 -3.19
N GLY A 142 4.79 14.22 -1.86
CA GLY A 142 5.81 14.81 -1.00
C GLY A 142 6.96 13.84 -0.70
N PRO A 143 8.17 14.35 -0.42
CA PRO A 143 9.32 13.51 -0.05
C PRO A 143 9.22 12.96 1.38
N ARG A 144 8.34 13.52 2.19
CA ARG A 144 8.09 13.09 3.57
C ARG A 144 6.60 13.06 3.86
N THR A 145 6.20 12.08 4.65
CA THR A 145 4.83 11.92 5.14
C THR A 145 4.83 12.02 6.67
N LEU A 146 4.30 13.12 7.17
CA LEU A 146 4.17 13.32 8.61
C LEU A 146 2.94 12.57 9.13
N ILE A 147 3.17 11.59 10.00
CA ILE A 147 2.14 10.91 10.78
C ILE A 147 2.37 11.25 12.24
N ALA A 148 1.37 11.80 12.90
CA ALA A 148 1.46 12.12 14.32
C ALA A 148 1.65 10.82 15.13
N PRO A 149 2.44 10.83 16.21
CA PRO A 149 2.72 9.63 17.02
C PRO A 149 1.47 8.99 17.63
N ASP A 150 0.40 9.76 17.81
CA ASP A 150 -0.89 9.34 18.34
C ASP A 150 -1.95 9.10 17.26
N ALA A 151 -1.58 9.15 15.98
CA ALA A 151 -2.49 8.96 14.88
C ALA A 151 -3.08 7.55 14.86
N ARG A 152 -4.41 7.47 14.69
CA ARG A 152 -5.14 6.20 14.62
C ARG A 152 -5.34 5.75 13.18
N ALA A 153 -5.53 4.46 12.97
CA ALA A 153 -5.79 3.91 11.65
C ALA A 153 -7.00 4.56 10.96
N SER A 154 -8.04 4.92 11.72
CA SER A 154 -9.21 5.65 11.24
C SER A 154 -8.89 7.01 10.62
N ASP A 155 -7.79 7.63 11.02
CA ASP A 155 -7.38 8.96 10.56
C ASP A 155 -6.32 8.86 9.45
N ILE A 156 -5.41 7.90 9.58
CA ILE A 156 -4.27 7.71 8.68
C ILE A 156 -4.73 7.33 7.27
N ALA A 157 -5.54 6.27 7.13
CA ALA A 157 -5.93 5.76 5.82
C ALA A 157 -6.73 6.78 4.99
N PRO A 158 -7.77 7.47 5.52
CA PRO A 158 -8.47 8.50 4.77
C PRO A 158 -7.60 9.70 4.41
N ARG A 159 -6.62 10.07 5.27
CA ARG A 159 -5.68 11.15 4.99
C ARG A 159 -4.74 10.79 3.85
N LEU A 160 -4.15 9.58 3.86
CA LEU A 160 -3.30 9.10 2.80
C LEU A 160 -4.06 9.00 1.48
N ALA A 161 -5.27 8.43 1.49
CA ALA A 161 -6.13 8.31 0.30
C ALA A 161 -6.43 9.65 -0.38
N ARG A 162 -6.63 10.73 0.40
CA ARG A 162 -6.86 12.08 -0.15
C ARG A 162 -5.63 12.71 -0.77
N SER A 163 -4.44 12.29 -0.37
CA SER A 163 -3.17 12.93 -0.76
C SER A 163 -2.35 12.09 -1.74
N ALA A 164 -2.61 10.79 -1.83
CA ALA A 164 -1.85 9.88 -2.69
C ALA A 164 -2.15 10.10 -4.17
N LEU A 165 -1.12 9.98 -4.99
CA LEU A 165 -1.21 9.99 -6.45
C LEU A 165 -1.75 8.66 -6.99
N ALA A 166 -1.45 7.56 -6.30
CA ALA A 166 -1.91 6.21 -6.60
C ALA A 166 -1.78 5.34 -5.34
N GLU A 167 -2.51 4.23 -5.33
CA GLU A 167 -2.41 3.20 -4.32
C GLU A 167 -2.60 1.81 -4.90
N ALA A 168 -2.11 0.79 -4.17
CA ALA A 168 -2.43 -0.60 -4.42
C ALA A 168 -2.58 -1.35 -3.10
N SER A 169 -3.51 -2.30 -3.04
CA SER A 169 -3.82 -3.03 -1.82
C SER A 169 -3.80 -4.53 -1.99
N LEU A 170 -3.47 -5.22 -0.91
CA LEU A 170 -3.52 -6.66 -0.76
C LEU A 170 -4.19 -6.98 0.57
N THR A 171 -5.21 -7.83 0.59
CA THR A 171 -5.93 -8.20 1.80
C THR A 171 -5.77 -9.69 2.09
N GLY A 172 -5.45 -10.03 3.32
CA GLY A 172 -5.53 -11.37 3.89
C GLY A 172 -6.43 -11.37 5.12
N TRP A 173 -6.70 -12.55 5.69
CA TRP A 173 -7.55 -12.66 6.87
C TRP A 173 -7.04 -13.66 7.89
N VAL A 174 -7.45 -13.47 9.16
CA VAL A 174 -7.26 -14.42 10.26
C VAL A 174 -8.61 -14.63 10.93
N LYS A 175 -8.91 -15.89 11.25
CA LYS A 175 -10.07 -16.27 12.07
C LYS A 175 -9.55 -16.80 13.42
N ARG A 176 -10.15 -16.34 14.49
CA ARG A 176 -9.79 -16.78 15.84
C ARG A 176 -10.99 -16.96 16.75
#